data_52465e7e4ea4ede7cb2d4df8a67d19ba
#
_entry.id   52465e7e4ea4ede7cb2d4df8a67d19ba
#
_cell.length_a   1.000
_cell.length_b   1.000
_cell.length_c   1.000
_cell.angle_alpha   90.00
_cell.angle_beta   90.00
_cell.angle_gamma   90.00
#
_symmetry.space_group_name_H-M   'P 1'
#
loop_
_entity.id
_entity.type
_entity.pdbx_description
1 polymer ?
#
loop_
_entity_poly.entity_id
_entity_poly.type
_entity_poly.pdbx_seq_one_letter_code
_entity_poly.pdbx_strand_id
1 'polypeptide(L)'
;IQATHEDMTMAIMTSSDLTEVINDRFGSLGLDAEHVAGLISQERPIPDDVYRVKGKFLRPILSQLVSSELDVDRMDYLLRDSYFTGTTYGNFDREWLIGGLTHYEGEDGMVNLALNGRTLLSFEDFLLSRYHMFVMVYFHHRTNAYDRMLIRFFEGLEDSYTLPGTPQEYVHADDPSIYACLRDNMDNPWSKRILNREPLRLVLELEGDDISRLSEPLNEAMAAEGLATEWIASKGVLSKYYGKKDSTYGKIFVVNPRPGVNA
;
A
#
# COMPACT_ATOMS: atom_id res chain seq x y z
N ILE A 1 17.22 2.68 -13.93
CA ILE A 1 16.45 1.78 -13.03
C ILE A 1 15.51 2.70 -12.26
N GLN A 2 14.24 2.45 -12.34
CA GLN A 2 13.23 3.21 -11.60
C GLN A 2 13.15 2.59 -10.20
N ALA A 3 13.48 3.36 -9.16
CA ALA A 3 13.37 2.92 -7.77
C ALA A 3 11.89 2.81 -7.36
N THR A 4 11.57 1.79 -6.58
CA THR A 4 10.24 1.65 -5.96
C THR A 4 10.19 2.42 -4.64
N HIS A 5 8.98 2.58 -4.08
CA HIS A 5 8.85 3.17 -2.74
C HIS A 5 9.46 2.28 -1.65
N GLU A 6 9.48 0.96 -1.82
CA GLU A 6 10.20 0.05 -0.91
C GLU A 6 11.71 0.27 -0.99
N ASP A 7 12.28 0.45 -2.20
CA ASP A 7 13.70 0.75 -2.36
C ASP A 7 14.09 2.04 -1.64
N MET A 8 13.26 3.08 -1.77
CA MET A 8 13.49 4.35 -1.07
C MET A 8 13.32 4.22 0.44
N THR A 9 12.33 3.48 0.90
CA THR A 9 12.15 3.20 2.34
C THR A 9 13.37 2.48 2.91
N MET A 10 13.90 1.47 2.21
CA MET A 10 15.13 0.80 2.62
C MET A 10 16.34 1.74 2.63
N ALA A 11 16.47 2.62 1.63
CA ALA A 11 17.53 3.60 1.58
C ALA A 11 17.46 4.60 2.74
N ILE A 12 16.25 5.06 3.10
CA ILE A 12 16.04 5.91 4.28
C ILE A 12 16.45 5.17 5.56
N MET A 13 16.05 3.91 5.71
CA MET A 13 16.40 3.11 6.89
C MET A 13 17.90 2.88 7.05
N THR A 14 18.64 2.74 5.94
CA THR A 14 20.05 2.29 5.97
C THR A 14 21.06 3.36 5.62
N SER A 15 20.64 4.57 5.19
CA SER A 15 21.52 5.62 4.67
C SER A 15 21.05 7.03 5.00
N SER A 16 20.36 7.23 6.12
CA SER A 16 19.93 8.55 6.60
C SER A 16 20.23 8.74 8.09
N ASP A 17 19.86 9.89 8.65
CA ASP A 17 19.95 10.17 10.09
C ASP A 17 19.17 9.15 10.94
N LEU A 18 18.11 8.55 10.37
CA LEU A 18 17.35 7.48 11.03
C LEU A 18 18.21 6.25 11.29
N THR A 19 19.17 5.94 10.41
CA THR A 19 20.10 4.83 10.55
C THR A 19 20.91 4.94 11.85
N GLU A 20 21.46 6.14 12.12
CA GLU A 20 22.22 6.41 13.33
C GLU A 20 21.34 6.27 14.58
N VAL A 21 20.13 6.83 14.55
CA VAL A 21 19.18 6.74 15.67
C VAL A 21 18.83 5.29 15.99
N ILE A 22 18.60 4.45 14.99
CA ILE A 22 18.30 3.03 15.19
C ILE A 22 19.52 2.31 15.78
N ASN A 23 20.70 2.50 15.18
CA ASN A 23 21.90 1.81 15.59
C ASN A 23 22.33 2.21 17.02
N ASP A 24 22.22 3.49 17.38
CA ASP A 24 22.54 3.97 18.73
C ASP A 24 21.58 3.42 19.78
N ARG A 25 20.28 3.38 19.48
CA ARG A 25 19.26 2.92 20.45
C ARG A 25 19.22 1.42 20.62
N PHE A 26 19.42 0.65 19.56
CA PHE A 26 19.18 -0.79 19.53
C PHE A 26 20.43 -1.62 19.30
N GLY A 27 21.57 -1.02 18.95
CA GLY A 27 22.82 -1.73 18.72
C GLY A 27 23.31 -2.54 19.92
N SER A 28 23.07 -2.06 21.16
CA SER A 28 23.38 -2.83 22.36
C SER A 28 22.57 -4.11 22.51
N LEU A 29 21.43 -4.22 21.80
CA LEU A 29 20.59 -5.42 21.72
C LEU A 29 20.95 -6.32 20.54
N GLY A 30 21.99 -5.99 19.76
CA GLY A 30 22.38 -6.69 18.55
C GLY A 30 21.49 -6.40 17.33
N LEU A 31 20.69 -5.33 17.40
CA LEU A 31 19.79 -4.90 16.32
C LEU A 31 20.34 -3.63 15.67
N ASP A 32 20.32 -3.58 14.35
CA ASP A 32 20.70 -2.42 13.55
C ASP A 32 19.66 -2.10 12.46
N ALA A 33 19.88 -1.02 11.74
CA ALA A 33 18.98 -0.55 10.69
C ALA A 33 18.85 -1.55 9.52
N GLU A 34 19.90 -2.33 9.22
CA GLU A 34 19.88 -3.37 8.20
C GLU A 34 18.89 -4.49 8.57
N HIS A 35 18.87 -4.90 9.84
CA HIS A 35 17.93 -5.89 10.35
C HIS A 35 16.48 -5.40 10.20
N VAL A 36 16.21 -4.13 10.51
CA VAL A 36 14.86 -3.57 10.33
C VAL A 36 14.48 -3.48 8.85
N ALA A 37 15.38 -3.03 7.98
CA ALA A 37 15.17 -2.98 6.54
C ALA A 37 14.88 -4.37 5.94
N GLY A 38 15.47 -5.42 6.49
CA GLY A 38 15.24 -6.80 6.08
C GLY A 38 13.84 -7.34 6.37
N LEU A 39 13.05 -6.66 7.19
CA LEU A 39 11.64 -6.99 7.38
C LEU A 39 10.75 -6.42 6.26
N ILE A 40 11.21 -5.36 5.59
CA ILE A 40 10.49 -4.71 4.47
C ILE A 40 10.70 -5.52 3.18
N SER A 41 11.95 -5.87 2.87
CA SER A 41 12.28 -6.68 1.71
C SER A 41 12.89 -8.02 2.12
N GLN A 42 12.19 -9.10 1.78
CA GLN A 42 12.66 -10.47 2.07
C GLN A 42 13.78 -10.93 1.12
N GLU A 43 13.95 -10.25 0.00
CA GLU A 43 15.02 -10.54 -0.98
C GLU A 43 16.40 -10.07 -0.50
N ARG A 44 16.42 -9.19 0.52
CA ARG A 44 17.67 -8.69 1.09
C ARG A 44 18.38 -9.80 1.90
N PRO A 45 19.63 -10.15 1.55
CA PRO A 45 20.39 -11.14 2.29
C PRO A 45 20.85 -10.55 3.63
N ILE A 46 20.12 -10.87 4.69
CA ILE A 46 20.49 -10.51 6.06
C ILE A 46 20.77 -11.79 6.83
N PRO A 47 21.77 -11.80 7.72
CA PRO A 47 22.05 -12.95 8.57
C PRO A 47 20.80 -13.39 9.35
N ASP A 48 20.44 -14.65 9.23
CA ASP A 48 19.22 -15.20 9.83
C ASP A 48 19.29 -15.33 11.36
N ASP A 49 20.50 -15.31 11.92
CA ASP A 49 20.76 -15.51 13.34
C ASP A 49 20.08 -14.49 14.24
N VAL A 50 19.99 -13.23 13.79
CA VAL A 50 19.28 -12.15 14.51
C VAL A 50 17.80 -12.45 14.72
N TYR A 51 17.19 -13.15 13.77
CA TYR A 51 15.76 -13.50 13.84
C TYR A 51 15.52 -14.86 14.50
N ARG A 52 16.58 -15.55 15.00
CA ARG A 52 16.45 -16.85 15.67
C ARG A 52 16.42 -16.67 17.17
N VAL A 53 15.31 -17.06 17.77
CA VAL A 53 15.13 -17.04 19.21
C VAL A 53 14.74 -18.45 19.69
N LYS A 54 15.57 -19.05 20.54
CA LYS A 54 15.34 -20.41 21.07
C LYS A 54 15.04 -21.46 19.99
N GLY A 55 15.77 -21.40 18.87
CA GLY A 55 15.61 -22.32 17.73
C GLY A 55 14.48 -21.98 16.76
N LYS A 56 13.65 -20.99 17.06
CA LYS A 56 12.55 -20.53 16.21
C LYS A 56 13.00 -19.40 15.32
N PHE A 57 12.57 -19.39 14.05
CA PHE A 57 12.87 -18.35 13.07
C PHE A 57 11.69 -17.37 12.95
N LEU A 58 11.87 -16.15 13.43
CA LEU A 58 10.80 -15.15 13.60
C LEU A 58 10.67 -14.17 12.44
N ARG A 59 11.62 -14.12 11.49
CA ARG A 59 11.57 -13.18 10.37
C ARG A 59 10.24 -13.23 9.60
N PRO A 60 9.65 -14.43 9.30
CA PRO A 60 8.39 -14.49 8.57
C PRO A 60 7.25 -13.77 9.28
N ILE A 61 7.01 -14.02 10.56
CA ILE A 61 5.92 -13.35 11.29
C ILE A 61 6.16 -11.85 11.41
N LEU A 62 7.40 -11.40 11.65
CA LEU A 62 7.74 -9.99 11.75
C LEU A 62 7.52 -9.27 10.41
N SER A 63 7.96 -9.86 9.30
CA SER A 63 7.71 -9.32 7.96
C SER A 63 6.23 -9.32 7.60
N GLN A 64 5.46 -10.32 8.05
CA GLN A 64 4.02 -10.36 7.81
C GLN A 64 3.25 -9.27 8.54
N LEU A 65 3.72 -8.82 9.70
CA LEU A 65 3.14 -7.66 10.39
C LEU A 65 3.38 -6.35 9.63
N VAL A 66 4.48 -6.25 8.87
CA VAL A 66 4.83 -5.07 8.06
C VAL A 66 4.16 -5.13 6.69
N SER A 67 4.11 -6.30 6.05
CA SER A 67 3.58 -6.44 4.68
C SER A 67 2.96 -7.82 4.47
N SER A 68 1.64 -7.91 4.64
CA SER A 68 0.85 -9.14 4.34
C SER A 68 -0.58 -8.77 3.96
N GLU A 69 -1.51 -9.72 3.95
CA GLU A 69 -2.95 -9.42 3.85
C GLU A 69 -3.51 -8.81 5.15
N LEU A 70 -2.85 -9.07 6.26
CA LEU A 70 -3.26 -8.66 7.60
C LEU A 70 -2.13 -7.87 8.26
N ASP A 71 -1.61 -6.89 7.56
CA ASP A 71 -0.57 -5.99 8.06
C ASP A 71 -1.16 -4.78 8.81
N VAL A 72 -0.30 -4.17 9.61
CA VAL A 72 -0.67 -3.03 10.45
C VAL A 72 -1.04 -1.81 9.62
N ASP A 73 -0.38 -1.60 8.47
CA ASP A 73 -0.65 -0.49 7.58
C ASP A 73 -2.07 -0.52 7.03
N ARG A 74 -2.55 -1.70 6.60
CA ARG A 74 -3.93 -1.87 6.13
C ARG A 74 -4.96 -1.64 7.22
N MET A 75 -4.69 -2.12 8.42
CA MET A 75 -5.58 -1.88 9.57
C MET A 75 -5.67 -0.38 9.90
N ASP A 76 -4.56 0.35 9.76
CA ASP A 76 -4.54 1.79 10.01
C ASP A 76 -5.25 2.56 8.91
N TYR A 77 -4.81 2.42 7.65
CA TYR A 77 -5.33 3.29 6.60
C TYR A 77 -6.82 3.09 6.33
N LEU A 78 -7.35 1.86 6.45
CA LEU A 78 -8.79 1.63 6.27
C LEU A 78 -9.62 2.45 7.26
N LEU A 79 -9.27 2.44 8.52
CA LEU A 79 -9.97 3.20 9.56
C LEU A 79 -9.76 4.71 9.38
N ARG A 80 -8.52 5.13 9.14
CA ARG A 80 -8.14 6.52 8.98
C ARG A 80 -8.79 7.15 7.75
N ASP A 81 -8.70 6.47 6.61
CA ASP A 81 -9.27 6.99 5.36
C ASP A 81 -10.79 6.99 5.39
N SER A 82 -11.43 5.97 6.02
CA SER A 82 -12.87 5.96 6.26
C SER A 82 -13.30 7.18 7.10
N TYR A 83 -12.56 7.49 8.15
CA TYR A 83 -12.82 8.65 9.00
C TYR A 83 -12.69 9.97 8.22
N PHE A 84 -11.58 10.18 7.51
CA PHE A 84 -11.33 11.44 6.79
C PHE A 84 -12.18 11.63 5.54
N THR A 85 -12.64 10.55 4.91
CA THR A 85 -13.59 10.63 3.79
C THR A 85 -15.06 10.74 4.24
N GLY A 86 -15.32 10.61 5.55
CA GLY A 86 -16.66 10.69 6.11
C GLY A 86 -17.53 9.46 5.75
N THR A 87 -16.92 8.33 5.47
CA THR A 87 -17.61 7.08 5.15
C THR A 87 -17.51 6.09 6.30
N THR A 88 -18.22 4.96 6.21
CA THR A 88 -18.16 3.86 7.18
C THR A 88 -17.64 2.57 6.55
N TYR A 89 -17.25 2.61 5.28
CA TYR A 89 -16.86 1.41 4.53
C TYR A 89 -15.60 0.73 5.05
N GLY A 90 -14.66 1.47 5.62
CA GLY A 90 -13.41 0.95 6.18
C GLY A 90 -13.52 0.48 7.63
N ASN A 91 -14.70 0.51 8.24
CA ASN A 91 -14.88 0.07 9.61
C ASN A 91 -14.97 -1.44 9.71
N PHE A 92 -14.25 -2.01 10.66
CA PHE A 92 -14.26 -3.43 11.02
C PHE A 92 -14.00 -3.58 12.52
N ASP A 93 -14.27 -4.74 13.10
CA ASP A 93 -13.98 -5.00 14.51
C ASP A 93 -12.47 -5.24 14.75
N ARG A 94 -11.72 -4.13 14.81
CA ARG A 94 -10.28 -4.13 14.99
C ARG A 94 -9.85 -4.84 16.26
N GLU A 95 -10.52 -4.56 17.38
CA GLU A 95 -10.13 -5.09 18.70
C GLU A 95 -10.26 -6.62 18.72
N TRP A 96 -11.35 -7.12 18.17
CA TRP A 96 -11.57 -8.57 18.08
C TRP A 96 -10.59 -9.23 17.10
N LEU A 97 -10.32 -8.60 15.98
CA LEU A 97 -9.37 -9.09 14.97
C LEU A 97 -7.95 -9.16 15.54
N ILE A 98 -7.48 -8.08 16.19
CA ILE A 98 -6.15 -8.04 16.84
C ILE A 98 -6.09 -9.05 17.99
N GLY A 99 -7.13 -9.16 18.81
CA GLY A 99 -7.22 -10.14 19.90
C GLY A 99 -7.18 -11.60 19.42
N GLY A 100 -7.49 -11.83 18.14
CA GLY A 100 -7.42 -13.15 17.51
C GLY A 100 -6.12 -13.45 16.79
N LEU A 101 -5.19 -12.50 16.71
CA LEU A 101 -3.87 -12.77 16.15
C LEU A 101 -3.09 -13.74 17.01
N THR A 102 -2.47 -14.70 16.37
CA THR A 102 -1.63 -15.72 16.99
C THR A 102 -0.50 -16.09 16.06
N HIS A 103 0.20 -17.16 16.34
CA HIS A 103 1.27 -17.66 15.48
C HIS A 103 1.08 -19.14 15.16
N TYR A 104 1.65 -19.54 14.06
CA TYR A 104 1.81 -20.92 13.64
C TYR A 104 3.29 -21.23 13.49
N GLU A 105 3.75 -22.29 14.13
CA GLU A 105 5.12 -22.81 14.02
C GLU A 105 5.11 -24.02 13.11
N GLY A 106 5.82 -23.93 11.99
CA GLY A 106 6.03 -25.04 11.08
C GLY A 106 7.03 -26.07 11.62
N GLU A 107 7.07 -27.26 11.02
CA GLU A 107 8.03 -28.32 11.36
C GLU A 107 9.49 -27.91 11.11
N ASP A 108 9.72 -26.93 10.25
CA ASP A 108 11.00 -26.29 9.93
C ASP A 108 11.43 -25.22 10.96
N GLY A 109 10.62 -24.98 12.00
CA GLY A 109 10.84 -23.96 13.00
C GLY A 109 10.53 -22.54 12.54
N MET A 110 9.96 -22.36 11.35
CA MET A 110 9.47 -21.05 10.88
C MET A 110 8.21 -20.65 11.64
N VAL A 111 8.20 -19.42 12.13
CA VAL A 111 7.04 -18.85 12.82
C VAL A 111 6.32 -17.88 11.88
N ASN A 112 5.05 -18.14 11.64
CA ASN A 112 4.20 -17.35 10.75
C ASN A 112 3.04 -16.73 11.52
N LEU A 113 2.52 -15.61 11.00
CA LEU A 113 1.28 -15.01 11.51
C LEU A 113 0.12 -15.98 11.27
N ALA A 114 -0.73 -16.07 12.27
CA ALA A 114 -1.91 -16.91 12.22
C ALA A 114 -3.10 -16.23 12.87
N LEU A 115 -4.29 -16.69 12.55
CA LEU A 115 -5.56 -16.29 13.15
C LEU A 115 -6.12 -17.43 14.00
N ASN A 116 -6.69 -17.08 15.14
CA ASN A 116 -7.58 -17.99 15.84
C ASN A 116 -8.84 -18.20 15.00
N GLY A 117 -9.25 -19.45 14.82
CA GLY A 117 -10.43 -19.76 14.00
C GLY A 117 -11.73 -19.06 14.44
N ARG A 118 -11.81 -18.61 15.69
CA ARG A 118 -12.96 -17.82 16.19
C ARG A 118 -13.04 -16.42 15.59
N THR A 119 -11.93 -15.88 15.07
CA THR A 119 -11.88 -14.53 14.48
C THR A 119 -11.91 -14.53 12.96
N LEU A 120 -12.15 -15.68 12.35
CA LEU A 120 -12.17 -15.81 10.89
C LEU A 120 -13.21 -14.88 10.24
N LEU A 121 -14.40 -14.79 10.82
CA LEU A 121 -15.46 -13.90 10.31
C LEU A 121 -15.07 -12.42 10.40
N SER A 122 -14.34 -12.01 11.45
CA SER A 122 -13.85 -10.63 11.55
C SER A 122 -12.74 -10.34 10.54
N PHE A 123 -11.97 -11.35 10.16
CA PHE A 123 -11.01 -11.22 9.07
C PHE A 123 -11.71 -11.11 7.70
N GLU A 124 -12.76 -11.89 7.47
CA GLU A 124 -13.58 -11.75 6.26
C GLU A 124 -14.23 -10.37 6.17
N ASP A 125 -14.74 -9.84 7.28
CA ASP A 125 -15.30 -8.48 7.37
C ASP A 125 -14.22 -7.41 7.09
N PHE A 126 -13.02 -7.58 7.60
CA PHE A 126 -11.87 -6.72 7.26
C PHE A 126 -11.56 -6.73 5.74
N LEU A 127 -11.58 -7.90 5.09
CA LEU A 127 -11.37 -7.99 3.64
C LEU A 127 -12.51 -7.32 2.85
N LEU A 128 -13.76 -7.46 3.32
CA LEU A 128 -14.92 -6.80 2.73
C LEU A 128 -14.86 -5.28 2.91
N SER A 129 -14.47 -4.81 4.08
CA SER A 129 -14.27 -3.38 4.35
C SER A 129 -13.22 -2.79 3.42
N ARG A 130 -12.11 -3.50 3.20
CA ARG A 130 -11.09 -3.12 2.23
C ARG A 130 -11.65 -3.06 0.81
N TYR A 131 -12.39 -4.08 0.40
CA TYR A 131 -13.03 -4.11 -0.92
C TYR A 131 -13.97 -2.91 -1.12
N HIS A 132 -14.81 -2.62 -0.14
CA HIS A 132 -15.73 -1.48 -0.20
C HIS A 132 -14.98 -0.15 -0.30
N MET A 133 -13.90 0.04 0.48
CA MET A 133 -13.07 1.24 0.38
C MET A 133 -12.44 1.39 -1.00
N PHE A 134 -11.96 0.29 -1.62
CA PHE A 134 -11.44 0.35 -2.98
C PHE A 134 -12.51 0.79 -3.98
N VAL A 135 -13.66 0.16 -3.97
CA VAL A 135 -14.73 0.44 -4.94
C VAL A 135 -15.35 1.82 -4.72
N MET A 136 -15.63 2.18 -3.47
CA MET A 136 -16.44 3.35 -3.16
C MET A 136 -15.61 4.64 -2.95
N VAL A 137 -14.32 4.51 -2.61
CA VAL A 137 -13.47 5.66 -2.27
C VAL A 137 -12.27 5.76 -3.22
N TYR A 138 -11.41 4.74 -3.27
CA TYR A 138 -10.17 4.85 -4.04
C TYR A 138 -10.40 4.81 -5.55
N PHE A 139 -11.36 4.01 -6.04
CA PHE A 139 -11.72 3.96 -7.46
C PHE A 139 -12.84 4.93 -7.84
N HIS A 140 -13.29 5.75 -6.89
CA HIS A 140 -14.30 6.74 -7.21
C HIS A 140 -13.82 7.66 -8.34
N HIS A 141 -14.68 7.94 -9.31
CA HIS A 141 -14.33 8.70 -10.50
C HIS A 141 -13.67 10.07 -10.23
N ARG A 142 -14.01 10.73 -9.11
CA ARG A 142 -13.36 12.00 -8.73
C ARG A 142 -11.93 11.80 -8.25
N THR A 143 -11.65 10.78 -7.46
CA THR A 143 -10.29 10.45 -7.02
C THR A 143 -9.42 10.17 -8.24
N ASN A 144 -9.88 9.26 -9.10
CA ASN A 144 -9.21 8.94 -10.36
C ASN A 144 -9.00 10.17 -11.27
N ALA A 145 -9.98 11.10 -11.30
CA ALA A 145 -9.84 12.32 -12.08
C ALA A 145 -8.70 13.20 -11.57
N TYR A 146 -8.56 13.38 -10.25
CA TYR A 146 -7.45 14.15 -9.67
C TYR A 146 -6.11 13.47 -9.85
N ASP A 147 -6.02 12.15 -9.67
CA ASP A 147 -4.81 11.39 -9.95
C ASP A 147 -4.37 11.57 -11.41
N ARG A 148 -5.30 11.47 -12.34
CA ARG A 148 -5.01 11.67 -13.76
C ARG A 148 -4.55 13.08 -14.07
N MET A 149 -5.20 14.10 -13.48
CA MET A 149 -4.81 15.48 -13.67
C MET A 149 -3.40 15.75 -13.11
N LEU A 150 -3.06 15.15 -11.96
CA LEU A 150 -1.73 15.26 -11.37
C LEU A 150 -0.66 14.57 -12.26
N ILE A 151 -0.95 13.40 -12.79
CA ILE A 151 -0.06 12.73 -13.77
C ILE A 151 0.17 13.63 -14.98
N ARG A 152 -0.89 14.19 -15.56
CA ARG A 152 -0.79 15.11 -16.71
C ARG A 152 -0.03 16.38 -16.39
N PHE A 153 -0.16 16.89 -15.18
CA PHE A 153 0.63 18.01 -14.70
C PHE A 153 2.12 17.70 -14.74
N PHE A 154 2.55 16.57 -14.16
CA PHE A 154 3.95 16.18 -14.14
C PHE A 154 4.47 15.81 -15.54
N GLU A 155 3.68 15.14 -16.37
CA GLU A 155 4.02 14.88 -17.78
C GLU A 155 4.28 16.20 -18.54
N GLY A 156 3.55 17.26 -18.23
CA GLY A 156 3.70 18.59 -18.85
C GLY A 156 4.86 19.41 -18.33
N LEU A 157 5.48 19.03 -17.22
CA LEU A 157 6.67 19.69 -16.68
C LEU A 157 7.97 19.18 -17.34
N GLU A 158 7.90 18.11 -18.13
CA GLU A 158 9.04 17.44 -18.75
C GLU A 158 10.13 17.13 -17.70
N ASP A 159 11.39 17.53 -17.97
CA ASP A 159 12.52 17.31 -17.06
C ASP A 159 12.63 18.37 -15.93
N SER A 160 11.68 19.30 -15.82
CA SER A 160 11.73 20.39 -14.83
C SER A 160 11.35 19.96 -13.41
N TYR A 161 10.75 18.78 -13.25
CA TYR A 161 10.43 18.20 -11.95
C TYR A 161 10.87 16.74 -11.90
N THR A 162 11.75 16.43 -10.97
CA THR A 162 12.16 15.06 -10.66
C THR A 162 12.10 14.83 -9.15
N LEU A 163 11.61 13.66 -8.74
CA LEU A 163 11.73 13.27 -7.33
C LEU A 163 13.19 13.09 -6.97
N PRO A 164 13.63 13.61 -5.81
CA PRO A 164 15.00 13.43 -5.36
C PRO A 164 15.39 11.96 -5.25
N GLY A 165 16.60 11.63 -5.70
CA GLY A 165 17.12 10.27 -5.67
C GLY A 165 17.88 9.91 -4.39
N THR A 166 18.14 10.89 -3.51
CA THR A 166 18.83 10.67 -2.24
C THR A 166 17.83 10.62 -1.08
N PRO A 167 18.03 9.75 -0.07
CA PRO A 167 17.15 9.67 1.09
C PRO A 167 16.99 11.02 1.81
N GLN A 168 18.06 11.77 1.94
CA GLN A 168 18.11 13.06 2.64
C GLN A 168 17.20 14.12 2.00
N GLU A 169 17.14 14.14 0.69
CA GLU A 169 16.30 15.08 -0.06
C GLU A 169 14.88 14.53 -0.22
N TYR A 170 14.74 13.21 -0.40
CA TYR A 170 13.45 12.56 -0.64
C TYR A 170 12.47 12.71 0.53
N VAL A 171 12.96 12.73 1.78
CA VAL A 171 12.10 12.93 2.97
C VAL A 171 11.43 14.30 3.01
N HIS A 172 11.88 15.25 2.18
CA HIS A 172 11.26 16.57 2.02
C HIS A 172 10.31 16.68 0.83
N ALA A 173 10.18 15.61 0.03
CA ALA A 173 9.22 15.54 -1.07
C ALA A 173 7.83 15.13 -0.54
N ASP A 174 7.19 16.05 0.15
CA ASP A 174 5.90 15.91 0.82
C ASP A 174 4.75 16.61 0.08
N ASP A 175 3.52 16.45 0.57
CA ASP A 175 2.34 17.11 0.02
C ASP A 175 2.48 18.65 -0.06
N PRO A 176 2.99 19.35 0.98
CA PRO A 176 3.28 20.77 0.89
C PRO A 176 4.18 21.17 -0.29
N SER A 177 5.22 20.37 -0.57
CA SER A 177 6.13 20.62 -1.68
C SER A 177 5.44 20.47 -3.04
N ILE A 178 4.55 19.47 -3.18
CA ILE A 178 3.73 19.29 -4.38
C ILE A 178 2.75 20.47 -4.55
N TYR A 179 2.10 20.90 -3.47
CA TYR A 179 1.23 22.07 -3.54
C TYR A 179 1.97 23.37 -3.88
N ALA A 180 3.20 23.54 -3.42
CA ALA A 180 4.04 24.68 -3.83
C ALA A 180 4.35 24.58 -5.33
N CYS A 181 4.78 23.42 -5.81
CA CYS A 181 5.03 23.19 -7.24
C CYS A 181 3.80 23.51 -8.10
N LEU A 182 2.60 23.07 -7.69
CA LEU A 182 1.36 23.39 -8.38
C LEU A 182 1.12 24.92 -8.42
N ARG A 183 1.32 25.64 -7.32
CA ARG A 183 1.13 27.12 -7.27
C ARG A 183 2.11 27.87 -8.15
N ASP A 184 3.36 27.40 -8.19
CA ASP A 184 4.40 28.04 -9.01
C ASP A 184 4.18 27.81 -10.51
N ASN A 185 3.32 26.86 -10.88
CA ASN A 185 3.00 26.49 -12.25
C ASN A 185 1.51 26.76 -12.60
N MET A 186 0.94 27.87 -12.18
CA MET A 186 -0.47 28.21 -12.44
C MET A 186 -0.82 28.43 -13.91
N ASP A 187 0.16 28.64 -14.76
CA ASP A 187 -0.02 28.74 -16.23
C ASP A 187 -0.30 27.35 -16.85
N ASN A 188 0.08 26.26 -16.16
CA ASN A 188 -0.26 24.91 -16.57
C ASN A 188 -1.76 24.64 -16.31
N PRO A 189 -2.53 24.24 -17.34
CA PRO A 189 -3.97 24.05 -17.22
C PRO A 189 -4.38 22.99 -16.19
N TRP A 190 -3.54 21.97 -15.98
CA TRP A 190 -3.81 20.91 -15.01
C TRP A 190 -3.60 21.39 -13.57
N SER A 191 -2.51 22.13 -13.32
CA SER A 191 -2.29 22.78 -12.02
C SER A 191 -3.45 23.68 -11.65
N LYS A 192 -3.84 24.56 -12.56
CA LYS A 192 -4.97 25.49 -12.36
C LYS A 192 -6.26 24.75 -12.02
N ARG A 193 -6.60 23.66 -12.72
CA ARG A 193 -7.79 22.86 -12.43
C ARG A 193 -7.72 22.17 -11.06
N ILE A 194 -6.56 21.61 -10.69
CA ILE A 194 -6.37 20.96 -9.38
C ILE A 194 -6.60 21.99 -8.26
N LEU A 195 -5.93 23.13 -8.32
CA LEU A 195 -5.99 24.16 -7.29
C LEU A 195 -7.38 24.82 -7.19
N ASN A 196 -8.08 24.99 -8.32
CA ASN A 196 -9.44 25.51 -8.35
C ASN A 196 -10.51 24.45 -8.04
N ARG A 197 -10.13 23.19 -7.82
CA ARG A 197 -11.05 22.08 -7.59
C ARG A 197 -12.03 21.84 -8.74
N GLU A 198 -11.54 21.89 -9.96
CA GLU A 198 -12.27 21.70 -11.21
C GLU A 198 -11.95 20.32 -11.81
N PRO A 199 -12.47 19.20 -11.24
CA PRO A 199 -12.14 17.85 -11.70
C PRO A 199 -12.64 17.60 -13.13
N LEU A 200 -12.05 16.61 -13.78
CA LEU A 200 -12.60 16.07 -15.03
C LEU A 200 -14.02 15.54 -14.77
N ARG A 201 -14.88 15.67 -15.77
CA ARG A 201 -16.25 15.15 -15.71
C ARG A 201 -16.30 13.70 -16.18
N LEU A 202 -16.92 12.86 -15.41
CA LEU A 202 -17.25 11.51 -15.86
C LEU A 202 -18.26 11.59 -17.00
N VAL A 203 -17.93 11.01 -18.14
CA VAL A 203 -18.81 10.94 -19.33
C VAL A 203 -19.37 9.55 -19.49
N LEU A 204 -18.54 8.53 -19.25
CA LEU A 204 -18.89 7.13 -19.41
C LEU A 204 -18.06 6.26 -18.47
N GLU A 205 -18.65 5.22 -17.93
CA GLU A 205 -18.00 4.16 -17.19
C GLU A 205 -18.25 2.84 -17.90
N LEU A 206 -17.17 2.08 -18.12
CA LEU A 206 -17.20 0.78 -18.77
C LEU A 206 -16.63 -0.27 -17.84
N GLU A 207 -17.18 -1.47 -17.88
CA GLU A 207 -16.70 -2.59 -17.09
C GLU A 207 -16.31 -3.78 -17.98
N GLY A 208 -15.35 -4.58 -17.51
CA GLY A 208 -14.97 -5.83 -18.14
C GLY A 208 -14.43 -5.68 -19.57
N ASP A 209 -14.87 -6.57 -20.44
CA ASP A 209 -14.38 -6.68 -21.84
C ASP A 209 -14.79 -5.50 -22.73
N ASP A 210 -15.79 -4.72 -22.33
CA ASP A 210 -16.25 -3.55 -23.08
C ASP A 210 -15.19 -2.46 -23.16
N ILE A 211 -14.28 -2.39 -22.19
CA ILE A 211 -13.18 -1.43 -22.18
C ILE A 211 -12.32 -1.58 -23.45
N SER A 212 -11.85 -2.80 -23.74
CA SER A 212 -11.00 -3.05 -24.90
C SER A 212 -11.69 -2.85 -26.25
N ARG A 213 -13.01 -3.07 -26.27
CA ARG A 213 -13.81 -2.99 -27.50
C ARG A 213 -14.25 -1.57 -27.84
N LEU A 214 -14.58 -0.75 -26.85
CA LEU A 214 -15.24 0.54 -27.03
C LEU A 214 -14.33 1.75 -26.80
N SER A 215 -13.19 1.60 -26.11
CA SER A 215 -12.34 2.74 -25.76
C SER A 215 -11.81 3.49 -27.00
N GLU A 216 -11.31 2.80 -27.99
CA GLU A 216 -10.73 3.42 -29.17
C GLU A 216 -11.80 4.06 -30.09
N PRO A 217 -12.91 3.37 -30.46
CA PRO A 217 -13.99 3.98 -31.22
C PRO A 217 -14.63 5.20 -30.55
N LEU A 218 -14.79 5.16 -29.23
CA LEU A 218 -15.34 6.31 -28.47
C LEU A 218 -14.36 7.48 -28.45
N ASN A 219 -13.07 7.21 -28.30
CA ASN A 219 -12.06 8.26 -28.33
C ASN A 219 -12.02 8.96 -29.68
N GLU A 220 -12.10 8.22 -30.79
CA GLU A 220 -12.17 8.77 -32.14
C GLU A 220 -13.46 9.61 -32.34
N ALA A 221 -14.60 9.11 -31.88
CA ALA A 221 -15.86 9.84 -31.99
C ALA A 221 -15.84 11.15 -31.18
N MET A 222 -15.31 11.14 -29.97
CA MET A 222 -15.18 12.35 -29.13
C MET A 222 -14.20 13.35 -29.74
N ALA A 223 -13.09 12.87 -30.28
CA ALA A 223 -12.10 13.71 -30.97
C ALA A 223 -12.69 14.38 -32.22
N ALA A 224 -13.54 13.68 -32.98
CA ALA A 224 -14.23 14.21 -34.13
C ALA A 224 -15.17 15.38 -33.77
N GLU A 225 -15.73 15.38 -32.56
CA GLU A 225 -16.54 16.48 -32.00
C GLU A 225 -15.68 17.56 -31.30
N GLY A 226 -14.36 17.48 -31.38
CA GLY A 226 -13.43 18.43 -30.76
C GLY A 226 -13.34 18.32 -29.23
N LEU A 227 -13.74 17.18 -28.68
CA LEU A 227 -13.70 16.92 -27.22
C LEU A 227 -12.44 16.12 -26.87
N ALA A 228 -11.61 16.69 -26.01
CA ALA A 228 -10.48 15.97 -25.41
C ALA A 228 -10.98 15.04 -24.30
N THR A 229 -10.57 13.78 -24.33
CA THR A 229 -10.95 12.75 -23.34
C THR A 229 -9.73 12.17 -22.66
N GLU A 230 -9.90 11.78 -21.40
CA GLU A 230 -8.92 11.04 -20.62
C GLU A 230 -9.52 9.68 -20.25
N TRP A 231 -8.79 8.62 -20.53
CA TRP A 231 -9.15 7.26 -20.16
C TRP A 231 -8.42 6.87 -18.89
N ILE A 232 -9.17 6.39 -17.91
CA ILE A 232 -8.64 5.99 -16.62
C ILE A 232 -9.11 4.56 -16.36
N ALA A 233 -8.17 3.64 -16.18
CA ALA A 233 -8.47 2.26 -15.83
C ALA A 233 -8.11 1.99 -14.38
N SER A 234 -9.07 1.56 -13.58
CA SER A 234 -8.86 1.11 -12.21
C SER A 234 -8.93 -0.40 -12.15
N LYS A 235 -7.90 -1.03 -11.59
CA LYS A 235 -7.86 -2.47 -11.40
C LYS A 235 -7.54 -2.77 -9.94
N GLY A 236 -8.54 -3.28 -9.21
CA GLY A 236 -8.37 -3.75 -7.85
C GLY A 236 -8.15 -5.26 -7.81
N VAL A 237 -7.23 -5.70 -6.97
CA VAL A 237 -7.06 -7.10 -6.62
C VAL A 237 -7.41 -7.25 -5.14
N LEU A 238 -8.42 -8.07 -4.84
CA LEU A 238 -8.88 -8.31 -3.46
C LEU A 238 -7.77 -8.86 -2.57
N SER A 239 -6.86 -9.65 -3.12
CA SER A 239 -5.75 -10.25 -2.39
C SER A 239 -4.46 -10.23 -3.21
N LYS A 240 -3.35 -9.88 -2.57
CA LYS A 240 -2.00 -9.98 -3.17
C LYS A 240 -1.64 -11.41 -3.58
N TYR A 241 -2.34 -12.40 -3.05
CA TYR A 241 -2.02 -13.82 -3.20
C TYR A 241 -2.83 -14.53 -4.28
N TYR A 242 -3.74 -13.83 -4.94
CA TYR A 242 -4.51 -14.39 -6.03
C TYR A 242 -3.59 -14.65 -7.23
N GLY A 243 -3.15 -15.90 -7.41
CA GLY A 243 -2.38 -16.34 -8.57
C GLY A 243 -0.94 -16.81 -8.32
N LYS A 244 -0.35 -16.63 -7.14
CA LYS A 244 0.97 -17.20 -6.80
C LYS A 244 0.79 -18.51 -6.02
N LYS A 245 0.80 -19.64 -6.73
CA LYS A 245 0.56 -20.99 -6.14
C LYS A 245 1.63 -21.48 -5.16
N ASP A 246 2.83 -20.90 -5.12
CA ASP A 246 4.00 -21.49 -4.46
C ASP A 246 4.71 -20.63 -3.39
N SER A 247 4.15 -19.47 -2.97
CA SER A 247 4.81 -18.72 -1.90
C SER A 247 4.22 -19.04 -0.54
N THR A 248 5.02 -19.59 0.35
CA THR A 248 4.69 -19.83 1.76
C THR A 248 4.38 -18.52 2.50
N TYR A 249 4.95 -17.42 2.04
CA TYR A 249 4.85 -16.08 2.63
C TYR A 249 3.50 -15.38 2.48
N GLY A 250 2.62 -15.92 1.66
CA GLY A 250 1.29 -15.34 1.40
C GLY A 250 0.14 -16.02 2.12
N LYS A 251 0.40 -17.06 2.88
CA LYS A 251 -0.65 -17.85 3.51
C LYS A 251 -0.97 -17.29 4.89
N ILE A 252 -2.25 -17.03 5.15
CA ILE A 252 -2.74 -16.83 6.51
C ILE A 252 -3.08 -18.19 7.07
N PHE A 253 -2.43 -18.54 8.16
CA PHE A 253 -2.71 -19.77 8.87
C PHE A 253 -3.90 -19.56 9.81
N VAL A 254 -4.78 -20.56 9.91
CA VAL A 254 -5.89 -20.56 10.87
C VAL A 254 -5.62 -21.65 11.88
N VAL A 255 -5.52 -21.25 13.15
CA VAL A 255 -5.30 -22.17 14.26
C VAL A 255 -6.61 -22.34 15.03
N ASN A 256 -7.12 -23.55 15.07
CA ASN A 256 -8.28 -23.86 15.90
C ASN A 256 -7.80 -24.28 17.29
N PRO A 257 -8.31 -23.67 18.37
CA PRO A 257 -8.01 -24.13 19.71
C PRO A 257 -8.44 -25.59 19.84
N ARG A 258 -7.53 -26.46 20.30
CA ARG A 258 -7.88 -27.84 20.58
C ARG A 258 -8.98 -27.86 21.65
N PRO A 259 -10.07 -28.65 21.49
CA PRO A 259 -11.04 -28.82 22.56
C PRO A 259 -10.33 -29.33 23.81
N GLY A 260 -10.35 -28.55 24.89
CA GLY A 260 -9.81 -28.97 26.21
C GLY A 260 -8.45 -28.38 26.62
N VAL A 261 -7.83 -27.51 25.84
CA VAL A 261 -6.67 -26.72 26.29
C VAL A 261 -7.17 -25.31 26.59
N ASN A 262 -7.32 -24.98 27.87
CA ASN A 262 -7.56 -23.60 28.31
C ASN A 262 -6.33 -22.75 27.95
N ALA A 263 -6.57 -21.61 27.29
CA ALA A 263 -5.57 -20.61 26.95
C ALA A 263 -5.03 -19.95 28.23
#